data_208116c3f86f3c4469f1d65ec7cdf390
#
_entry.id   208116c3f86f3c4469f1d65ec7cdf390
#
_cell.length_a   1.000
_cell.length_b   1.000
_cell.length_c   1.000
_cell.angle_alpha   90.00
_cell.angle_beta   90.00
_cell.angle_gamma   90.00
#
_symmetry.space_group_name_H-M   'P 1'
#
loop_
_entity.id
_entity.type
_entity.pdbx_description
1 polymer ?
#
loop_
_entity_poly.entity_id
_entity_poly.type
_entity_poly.pdbx_seq_one_letter_code
_entity_poly.pdbx_strand_id
1 'polypeptide(L)'
;MKHLLLTTIAAVLVVGCGPNIHEATWTGNIEVIKQLIASDIDVNVKRNRGETPLHIAAIFSRYEIAKLLISKGADVNARNDDGFTPLHQAAYSFTEGPQKIRTIELLISKGANVNSKGESGGTPLDFANTWGREPAIAILRKHGGKTSEELKAEGE
;
A
#
# COMPACT_ATOMS: atom_id res chain seq x y z
N MET A 1 -22.27 -28.42 28.69
CA MET A 1 -20.89 -28.55 28.24
C MET A 1 -20.67 -27.64 27.02
N LYS A 2 -20.47 -26.33 27.26
CA LYS A 2 -20.16 -25.32 26.23
C LYS A 2 -19.18 -24.33 26.85
N HIS A 3 -18.01 -24.80 27.21
CA HIS A 3 -16.89 -23.99 27.59
C HIS A 3 -15.67 -24.68 27.03
N LEU A 4 -15.13 -24.20 25.95
CA LEU A 4 -13.71 -24.31 25.59
C LEU A 4 -13.52 -23.83 24.15
N LEU A 5 -13.48 -22.53 23.94
CA LEU A 5 -12.86 -21.94 22.72
C LEU A 5 -12.57 -20.45 22.95
N LEU A 6 -12.19 -20.11 24.18
CA LEU A 6 -11.79 -18.75 24.57
C LEU A 6 -10.36 -18.71 25.13
N THR A 7 -9.57 -19.67 24.75
CA THR A 7 -8.17 -19.73 25.16
C THR A 7 -7.31 -19.88 23.93
N THR A 8 -6.75 -18.79 23.47
CA THR A 8 -5.38 -18.73 22.92
C THR A 8 -5.01 -17.39 22.31
N ILE A 9 -5.78 -16.31 22.52
CA ILE A 9 -5.43 -14.99 21.95
C ILE A 9 -4.88 -14.03 23.00
N ALA A 10 -4.95 -14.40 24.31
CA ALA A 10 -4.43 -13.55 25.40
C ALA A 10 -2.93 -13.68 25.66
N ALA A 11 -2.20 -14.48 24.89
CA ALA A 11 -0.79 -14.81 25.19
C ALA A 11 0.25 -14.03 24.38
N VAL A 12 -0.14 -13.03 23.57
CA VAL A 12 0.81 -12.26 22.75
C VAL A 12 1.02 -10.82 23.27
N LEU A 13 0.45 -10.47 24.41
CA LEU A 13 0.69 -9.18 25.07
C LEU A 13 1.79 -9.25 26.14
N VAL A 14 2.82 -10.04 25.93
CA VAL A 14 3.99 -10.03 26.82
C VAL A 14 5.18 -9.43 26.09
N VAL A 15 5.45 -8.18 26.44
CA VAL A 15 6.75 -7.49 26.31
C VAL A 15 7.27 -7.28 24.88
N GLY A 16 6.94 -6.15 24.29
CA GLY A 16 7.84 -5.40 23.40
C GLY A 16 8.08 -5.92 21.99
N CYS A 17 7.51 -7.05 21.56
CA CYS A 17 7.73 -7.61 20.22
C CYS A 17 6.52 -8.41 19.70
N GLY A 18 5.31 -7.87 19.87
CA GLY A 18 4.13 -8.40 19.20
C GLY A 18 4.14 -8.05 17.71
N PRO A 19 3.45 -8.84 16.87
CA PRO A 19 3.38 -8.53 15.44
C PRO A 19 2.79 -7.13 15.26
N ASN A 20 3.58 -6.22 14.67
CA ASN A 20 3.11 -4.89 14.33
C ASN A 20 2.34 -4.93 13.01
N ILE A 21 1.54 -3.90 12.74
CA ILE A 21 0.68 -3.84 11.55
C ILE A 21 1.49 -3.89 10.24
N HIS A 22 2.71 -3.37 10.22
CA HIS A 22 3.58 -3.42 9.04
C HIS A 22 4.05 -4.85 8.74
N GLU A 23 4.46 -5.59 9.77
CA GLU A 23 4.88 -6.98 9.65
C GLU A 23 3.71 -7.88 9.25
N ALA A 24 2.55 -7.70 9.88
CA ALA A 24 1.33 -8.40 9.51
C ALA A 24 0.92 -8.11 8.06
N THR A 25 1.11 -6.89 7.58
CA THR A 25 0.85 -6.51 6.18
C THR A 25 1.86 -7.17 5.23
N TRP A 26 3.13 -7.14 5.56
CA TRP A 26 4.18 -7.77 4.77
C TRP A 26 3.96 -9.27 4.62
N THR A 27 3.73 -9.97 5.72
CA THR A 27 3.46 -11.42 5.73
C THR A 27 2.10 -11.79 5.11
N GLY A 28 1.19 -10.82 4.98
CA GLY A 28 -0.14 -11.05 4.44
C GLY A 28 -1.14 -11.59 5.46
N ASN A 29 -0.86 -11.45 6.76
CA ASN A 29 -1.71 -11.97 7.83
C ASN A 29 -2.89 -11.03 8.13
N ILE A 30 -3.94 -11.16 7.33
CA ILE A 30 -5.13 -10.32 7.44
C ILE A 30 -5.85 -10.45 8.80
N GLU A 31 -5.79 -11.62 9.44
CA GLU A 31 -6.46 -11.83 10.73
C GLU A 31 -5.76 -11.04 11.85
N VAL A 32 -4.42 -11.01 11.87
CA VAL A 32 -3.66 -10.17 12.79
C VAL A 32 -3.96 -8.69 12.54
N ILE A 33 -4.06 -8.26 11.27
CA ILE A 33 -4.40 -6.87 10.95
C ILE A 33 -5.79 -6.51 11.49
N LYS A 34 -6.79 -7.38 11.32
CA LYS A 34 -8.14 -7.17 11.88
C LYS A 34 -8.12 -7.02 13.40
N GLN A 35 -7.33 -7.85 14.10
CA GLN A 35 -7.18 -7.79 15.55
C GLN A 35 -6.51 -6.47 15.99
N LEU A 36 -5.43 -6.06 15.30
CA LEU A 36 -4.75 -4.81 15.59
C LEU A 36 -5.67 -3.60 15.38
N ILE A 37 -6.44 -3.59 14.30
CA ILE A 37 -7.44 -2.55 14.03
C ILE A 37 -8.54 -2.55 15.10
N ALA A 38 -8.99 -3.72 15.55
CA ALA A 38 -9.97 -3.83 16.63
C ALA A 38 -9.43 -3.33 17.98
N SER A 39 -8.10 -3.28 18.14
CA SER A 39 -7.41 -2.69 19.29
C SER A 39 -7.08 -1.20 19.09
N ASP A 40 -7.74 -0.53 18.13
CA ASP A 40 -7.62 0.90 17.85
C ASP A 40 -6.23 1.36 17.40
N ILE A 41 -5.48 0.48 16.70
CA ILE A 41 -4.19 0.87 16.13
C ILE A 41 -4.38 1.88 15.00
N ASP A 42 -3.52 2.89 14.94
CA ASP A 42 -3.50 3.82 13.82
C ASP A 42 -3.05 3.10 12.52
N VAL A 43 -3.95 3.01 11.54
CA VAL A 43 -3.67 2.39 10.23
C VAL A 43 -2.71 3.21 9.36
N ASN A 44 -2.44 4.48 9.74
CA ASN A 44 -1.51 5.39 9.08
C ASN A 44 -0.15 5.49 9.78
N VAL A 45 0.08 4.66 10.82
CA VAL A 45 1.35 4.66 11.52
C VAL A 45 2.52 4.45 10.55
N LYS A 46 3.55 5.28 10.68
CA LYS A 46 4.75 5.21 9.84
C LYS A 46 5.84 4.40 10.52
N ARG A 47 6.52 3.55 9.75
CA ARG A 47 7.76 2.89 10.17
C ARG A 47 8.98 3.64 9.61
N ASN A 48 10.18 3.04 9.77
CA ASN A 48 11.40 3.55 9.14
C ASN A 48 11.19 3.85 7.67
N ARG A 49 11.73 4.98 7.18
CA ARG A 49 11.53 5.53 5.84
C ARG A 49 10.11 6.09 5.59
N GLY A 50 9.35 6.36 6.64
CA GLY A 50 8.03 6.98 6.53
C GLY A 50 6.95 6.12 5.88
N GLU A 51 7.18 4.82 5.71
CA GLU A 51 6.22 3.92 5.07
C GLU A 51 5.04 3.60 5.98
N THR A 52 3.82 3.71 5.46
CA THR A 52 2.59 3.24 6.11
C THR A 52 2.29 1.78 5.76
N PRO A 53 1.40 1.10 6.49
CA PRO A 53 0.94 -0.24 6.10
C PRO A 53 0.41 -0.31 4.66
N LEU A 54 -0.22 0.77 4.16
CA LEU A 54 -0.73 0.80 2.79
C LEU A 54 0.39 0.83 1.74
N HIS A 55 1.54 1.45 2.01
CA HIS A 55 2.73 1.36 1.14
C HIS A 55 3.19 -0.10 1.02
N ILE A 56 3.23 -0.82 2.14
CA ILE A 56 3.63 -2.24 2.16
C ILE A 56 2.62 -3.11 1.44
N ALA A 57 1.32 -2.90 1.68
CA ALA A 57 0.28 -3.62 0.97
C ALA A 57 0.37 -3.41 -0.56
N ALA A 58 0.72 -2.19 -0.98
CA ALA A 58 0.88 -1.84 -2.38
C ALA A 58 2.08 -2.53 -3.05
N ILE A 59 3.27 -2.47 -2.44
CA ILE A 59 4.48 -3.09 -3.02
C ILE A 59 4.39 -4.62 -3.08
N PHE A 60 3.70 -5.25 -2.12
CA PHE A 60 3.49 -6.70 -2.10
C PHE A 60 2.17 -7.14 -2.72
N SER A 61 1.43 -6.22 -3.34
CA SER A 61 0.14 -6.48 -4.01
C SER A 61 -0.88 -7.22 -3.11
N ARG A 62 -0.91 -6.87 -1.82
CA ARG A 62 -1.81 -7.42 -0.82
C ARG A 62 -3.20 -6.79 -0.95
N TYR A 63 -3.90 -7.10 -2.03
CA TYR A 63 -5.17 -6.46 -2.40
C TYR A 63 -6.21 -6.43 -1.27
N GLU A 64 -6.48 -7.57 -0.62
CA GLU A 64 -7.51 -7.63 0.44
C GLU A 64 -7.09 -6.81 1.68
N ILE A 65 -5.79 -6.77 1.98
CA ILE A 65 -5.25 -5.95 3.07
C ILE A 65 -5.33 -4.47 2.70
N ALA A 66 -4.94 -4.09 1.49
CA ALA A 66 -5.07 -2.71 1.01
C ALA A 66 -6.52 -2.23 1.10
N LYS A 67 -7.47 -3.06 0.64
CA LYS A 67 -8.90 -2.80 0.72
C LYS A 67 -9.37 -2.59 2.17
N LEU A 68 -8.93 -3.46 3.09
CA LEU A 68 -9.25 -3.36 4.52
C LEU A 68 -8.68 -2.06 5.11
N LEU A 69 -7.38 -1.79 4.91
CA LEU A 69 -6.72 -0.59 5.42
C LEU A 69 -7.42 0.69 4.94
N ILE A 70 -7.74 0.79 3.65
CA ILE A 70 -8.45 1.94 3.07
C ILE A 70 -9.85 2.07 3.67
N SER A 71 -10.57 0.97 3.88
CA SER A 71 -11.88 0.99 4.54
C SER A 71 -11.84 1.49 5.99
N LYS A 72 -10.66 1.46 6.60
CA LYS A 72 -10.37 1.90 7.97
C LYS A 72 -9.66 3.26 8.03
N GLY A 73 -9.65 4.00 6.92
CA GLY A 73 -9.13 5.36 6.87
C GLY A 73 -7.65 5.49 6.54
N ALA A 74 -7.05 4.46 5.92
CA ALA A 74 -5.70 4.60 5.40
C ALA A 74 -5.65 5.68 4.30
N ASP A 75 -4.70 6.61 4.42
CA ASP A 75 -4.48 7.65 3.43
C ASP A 75 -3.85 7.07 2.16
N VAL A 76 -4.63 7.08 1.07
CA VAL A 76 -4.21 6.55 -0.23
C VAL A 76 -3.11 7.38 -0.90
N ASN A 77 -2.93 8.63 -0.45
CA ASN A 77 -1.92 9.56 -0.95
C ASN A 77 -0.80 9.83 0.08
N ALA A 78 -0.73 9.03 1.15
CA ALA A 78 0.34 9.13 2.13
C ALA A 78 1.71 9.14 1.42
N ARG A 79 2.62 10.01 1.87
CA ARG A 79 3.97 10.12 1.32
C ARG A 79 4.98 9.56 2.32
N ASN A 80 5.87 8.71 1.86
CA ASN A 80 7.02 8.27 2.63
C ASN A 80 8.16 9.30 2.58
N ASP A 81 9.31 9.01 3.15
CA ASP A 81 10.45 9.93 3.21
C ASP A 81 11.08 10.24 1.84
N ASP A 82 10.89 9.37 0.84
CA ASP A 82 11.29 9.61 -0.55
C ASP A 82 10.17 10.33 -1.35
N GLY A 83 9.09 10.73 -0.70
CA GLY A 83 7.92 11.34 -1.32
C GLY A 83 7.06 10.37 -2.12
N PHE A 84 7.31 9.08 -2.05
CA PHE A 84 6.52 8.07 -2.77
C PHE A 84 5.19 7.80 -2.09
N THR A 85 4.15 7.64 -2.89
CA THR A 85 2.82 7.22 -2.45
C THR A 85 2.66 5.70 -2.59
N PRO A 86 1.62 5.10 -2.00
CA PRO A 86 1.30 3.68 -2.25
C PRO A 86 1.19 3.32 -3.73
N LEU A 87 0.74 4.26 -4.58
CA LEU A 87 0.65 4.03 -6.03
C LEU A 87 2.03 3.93 -6.69
N HIS A 88 3.04 4.69 -6.26
CA HIS A 88 4.43 4.51 -6.71
C HIS A 88 4.92 3.10 -6.36
N GLN A 89 4.66 2.65 -5.14
CA GLN A 89 5.06 1.31 -4.68
C GLN A 89 4.37 0.19 -5.47
N ALA A 90 3.07 0.35 -5.76
CA ALA A 90 2.34 -0.61 -6.58
C ALA A 90 2.87 -0.67 -8.03
N ALA A 91 3.21 0.48 -8.61
CA ALA A 91 3.78 0.58 -9.96
C ALA A 91 5.16 -0.09 -10.04
N TYR A 92 6.00 0.12 -9.02
CA TYR A 92 7.33 -0.47 -8.89
C TYR A 92 7.30 -1.98 -8.58
N SER A 93 6.26 -2.47 -7.91
CA SER A 93 6.14 -3.83 -7.36
C SER A 93 6.75 -4.92 -8.26
N PHE A 94 7.47 -5.85 -7.65
CA PHE A 94 8.03 -7.04 -8.31
C PHE A 94 7.01 -8.19 -8.42
N THR A 95 5.87 -8.09 -7.73
CA THR A 95 4.85 -9.12 -7.80
C THR A 95 4.20 -9.14 -9.17
N GLU A 96 3.88 -10.32 -9.65
CA GLU A 96 3.19 -10.52 -10.93
C GLU A 96 1.76 -11.03 -10.68
N GLY A 97 0.93 -10.93 -11.72
CA GLY A 97 -0.41 -11.48 -11.69
C GLY A 97 -1.53 -10.48 -11.36
N PRO A 98 -2.77 -10.99 -11.27
CA PRO A 98 -3.97 -10.15 -11.22
C PRO A 98 -4.08 -9.29 -9.96
N GLN A 99 -3.48 -9.70 -8.85
CA GLN A 99 -3.56 -8.94 -7.59
C GLN A 99 -2.85 -7.58 -7.70
N LYS A 100 -1.74 -7.50 -8.46
CA LYS A 100 -1.05 -6.24 -8.72
C LYS A 100 -1.98 -5.24 -9.41
N ILE A 101 -2.61 -5.67 -10.50
CA ILE A 101 -3.53 -4.82 -11.26
C ILE A 101 -4.71 -4.39 -10.41
N ARG A 102 -5.33 -5.32 -9.69
CA ARG A 102 -6.42 -5.02 -8.75
C ARG A 102 -6.00 -4.02 -7.67
N THR A 103 -4.76 -4.10 -7.17
CA THR A 103 -4.25 -3.16 -6.17
C THR A 103 -4.06 -1.76 -6.76
N ILE A 104 -3.51 -1.65 -7.98
CA ILE A 104 -3.38 -0.36 -8.69
C ILE A 104 -4.77 0.25 -8.94
N GLU A 105 -5.70 -0.52 -9.51
CA GLU A 105 -7.07 -0.07 -9.77
C GLU A 105 -7.80 0.35 -8.48
N LEU A 106 -7.62 -0.41 -7.40
CA LEU A 106 -8.19 -0.06 -6.10
C LEU A 106 -7.67 1.30 -5.63
N LEU A 107 -6.35 1.51 -5.61
CA LEU A 107 -5.75 2.78 -5.18
C LEU A 107 -6.30 3.94 -6.01
N ILE A 108 -6.33 3.81 -7.33
CA ILE A 108 -6.84 4.85 -8.24
C ILE A 108 -8.33 5.11 -7.98
N SER A 109 -9.15 4.06 -7.85
CA SER A 109 -10.59 4.20 -7.57
C SER A 109 -10.88 4.86 -6.22
N LYS A 110 -9.92 4.83 -5.30
CA LYS A 110 -10.00 5.45 -3.97
C LYS A 110 -9.33 6.83 -3.91
N GLY A 111 -8.99 7.41 -5.07
CA GLY A 111 -8.50 8.77 -5.17
C GLY A 111 -6.97 8.92 -5.10
N ALA A 112 -6.23 7.86 -5.37
CA ALA A 112 -4.79 8.00 -5.53
C ALA A 112 -4.48 8.93 -6.72
N ASN A 113 -3.61 9.92 -6.49
CA ASN A 113 -3.15 10.80 -7.56
C ASN A 113 -2.18 10.05 -8.49
N VAL A 114 -2.63 9.77 -9.71
CA VAL A 114 -1.86 9.00 -10.71
C VAL A 114 -0.58 9.72 -11.17
N ASN A 115 -0.51 11.04 -10.99
CA ASN A 115 0.59 11.89 -11.40
C ASN A 115 1.38 12.49 -10.21
N SER A 116 1.24 11.91 -9.02
CA SER A 116 2.07 12.32 -7.88
C SER A 116 3.54 12.26 -8.24
N LYS A 117 4.30 13.28 -7.84
CA LYS A 117 5.76 13.32 -8.01
C LYS A 117 6.44 12.94 -6.69
N GLY A 118 7.37 11.99 -6.73
CA GLY A 118 8.29 11.73 -5.61
C GLY A 118 9.28 12.88 -5.43
N GLU A 119 10.17 12.82 -4.44
CA GLU A 119 11.18 13.87 -4.22
C GLU A 119 12.13 14.05 -5.42
N SER A 120 12.46 12.93 -6.09
CA SER A 120 13.25 12.96 -7.34
C SER A 120 12.46 13.47 -8.56
N GLY A 121 11.17 13.79 -8.40
CA GLY A 121 10.29 14.24 -9.47
C GLY A 121 9.64 13.13 -10.30
N GLY A 122 9.98 11.86 -10.06
CA GLY A 122 9.41 10.73 -10.80
C GLY A 122 7.94 10.46 -10.42
N THR A 123 7.13 10.09 -11.40
CA THR A 123 5.72 9.69 -11.25
C THR A 123 5.58 8.16 -11.13
N PRO A 124 4.44 7.61 -10.70
CA PRO A 124 4.20 6.17 -10.74
C PRO A 124 4.44 5.55 -12.12
N LEU A 125 4.13 6.29 -13.19
CA LEU A 125 4.37 5.82 -14.56
C LEU A 125 5.86 5.77 -14.92
N ASP A 126 6.68 6.74 -14.46
CA ASP A 126 8.13 6.69 -14.64
C ASP A 126 8.72 5.43 -14.00
N PHE A 127 8.25 5.08 -12.80
CA PHE A 127 8.68 3.85 -12.11
C PHE A 127 8.25 2.59 -12.87
N ALA A 128 7.00 2.54 -13.35
CA ALA A 128 6.55 1.40 -14.14
C ALA A 128 7.36 1.24 -15.43
N ASN A 129 7.67 2.34 -16.14
CA ASN A 129 8.48 2.34 -17.35
C ASN A 129 9.92 1.88 -17.08
N THR A 130 10.57 2.43 -16.05
CA THR A 130 11.96 2.10 -15.68
C THR A 130 12.15 0.60 -15.47
N TRP A 131 11.14 -0.06 -14.93
CA TRP A 131 11.20 -1.48 -14.59
C TRP A 131 10.42 -2.37 -15.58
N GLY A 132 9.96 -1.83 -16.71
CA GLY A 132 9.26 -2.60 -17.75
C GLY A 132 7.97 -3.28 -17.25
N ARG A 133 7.21 -2.59 -16.39
CA ARG A 133 5.98 -3.15 -15.79
C ARG A 133 4.78 -2.95 -16.70
N GLU A 134 4.76 -3.61 -17.87
CA GLU A 134 3.73 -3.44 -18.91
C GLU A 134 2.28 -3.41 -18.38
N PRO A 135 1.83 -4.34 -17.52
CA PRO A 135 0.46 -4.27 -17.00
C PRO A 135 0.18 -3.00 -16.17
N ALA A 136 1.18 -2.53 -15.40
CA ALA A 136 1.03 -1.30 -14.62
C ALA A 136 1.05 -0.07 -15.53
N ILE A 137 1.92 -0.05 -16.55
CA ILE A 137 1.98 1.01 -17.57
C ILE A 137 0.61 1.18 -18.22
N ALA A 138 0.02 0.08 -18.70
CA ALA A 138 -1.27 0.10 -19.37
C ALA A 138 -2.39 0.68 -18.48
N ILE A 139 -2.47 0.24 -17.21
CA ILE A 139 -3.49 0.73 -16.28
C ILE A 139 -3.25 2.20 -15.91
N LEU A 140 -2.02 2.60 -15.60
CA LEU A 140 -1.71 4.00 -15.31
C LEU A 140 -2.06 4.92 -16.47
N ARG A 141 -1.68 4.55 -17.70
CA ARG A 141 -2.03 5.29 -18.92
C ARG A 141 -3.55 5.41 -19.12
N LYS A 142 -4.28 4.32 -18.95
CA LYS A 142 -5.75 4.29 -19.02
C LYS A 142 -6.40 5.31 -18.06
N HIS A 143 -5.79 5.56 -16.91
CA HIS A 143 -6.28 6.50 -15.91
C HIS A 143 -5.59 7.87 -15.95
N GLY A 144 -4.96 8.23 -17.08
CA GLY A 144 -4.36 9.56 -17.27
C GLY A 144 -2.97 9.71 -16.63
N GLY A 145 -2.29 8.60 -16.34
CA GLY A 145 -0.91 8.61 -15.88
C GLY A 145 0.03 9.20 -16.95
N LYS A 146 0.89 10.11 -16.51
CA LYS A 146 1.90 10.79 -17.33
C LYS A 146 3.28 10.60 -16.72
N THR A 147 4.30 10.66 -17.56
CA THR A 147 5.68 10.73 -17.09
C THR A 147 6.00 12.12 -16.56
N SER A 148 7.07 12.23 -15.79
CA SER A 148 7.55 13.53 -15.33
C SER A 148 7.95 14.47 -16.46
N GLU A 149 8.41 13.93 -17.59
CA GLU A 149 8.75 14.70 -18.79
C GLU A 149 7.49 15.24 -19.48
N GLU A 150 6.45 14.41 -19.60
CA GLU A 150 5.15 14.83 -20.17
C GLU A 150 4.50 15.94 -19.35
N LEU A 151 4.53 15.82 -18.01
CA LEU A 151 4.01 16.87 -17.11
C LEU A 151 4.79 18.19 -17.24
N LYS A 152 6.11 18.14 -17.36
CA LYS A 152 6.94 19.35 -17.59
C LYS A 152 6.61 20.00 -18.92
N ALA A 153 6.36 19.22 -19.96
CA ALA A 153 6.00 19.75 -21.29
C ALA A 153 4.64 20.45 -21.29
N GLU A 154 3.74 20.09 -20.37
CA GLU A 154 2.41 20.70 -20.20
C GLU A 154 2.43 21.92 -19.27
N GLY A 155 3.58 22.24 -18.65
CA GLY A 155 3.75 23.41 -17.78
C GLY A 155 3.45 23.16 -16.30
N GLU A 156 3.47 21.92 -15.86
CA GLU A 156 3.32 21.51 -14.45
C GLU A 156 4.64 21.21 -13.74
#